data_8f8b878358cb5e724ba2ea27af13acd4
#
_entry.id   8f8b878358cb5e724ba2ea27af13acd4
#
_cell.length_a   1.000
_cell.length_b   1.000
_cell.length_c   1.000
_cell.angle_alpha   90.00
_cell.angle_beta   90.00
_cell.angle_gamma   90.00
#
_symmetry.space_group_name_H-M   'P 1'
#
loop_
_entity.id
_entity.type
_entity.pdbx_description
1 polymer ?
#
loop_
_entity_poly.entity_id
_entity_poly.type
_entity_poly.pdbx_seq_one_letter_code
_entity_poly.pdbx_strand_id
1 'polypeptide(L)'
;MDERRVVITGIGAVTPIGLGVEGLWAGLRDRQSAVRCITRFDPSVFKSRIAGEVDGFVATDHIEERRARRLDRYSQFTIAATRMALADAALDLRREDPDTVGAMMGTALGGVAHGESQYHNFLTGGPRAVDPSLALTVFAGAASCNIAIEFGCTGPNSTNGMSCASGAIAIGEAFRAIVRGDADTMIAGGAEAPLAPLCFGAFAIIRAMSTRNDDPTHASRPFDAGRDGFVMAEGAAVLVLEERSRALARGAPIYAEICGFGLTNDAHHMTAPRPDGRQAARAIRIALKEARVEPHEVGYINAHGSSTPLNDPTENGSIKQVFGDHARKLALSGTKGYYGHALGASGAIEAAICALASRRGWLPPTVNLETPDPACDLTHVTGEGREMEPEYLLSNSFGFGGINAALVFRRAG
;
A
#
# COMPACT_ATOMS: atom_id res chain seq x y z
N MET A 1 11.44 -24.11 -20.77
CA MET A 1 10.26 -23.95 -19.89
C MET A 1 9.70 -22.58 -20.20
N ASP A 2 8.42 -22.49 -20.51
CA ASP A 2 7.77 -21.19 -20.69
C ASP A 2 7.90 -20.39 -19.39
N GLU A 3 8.17 -19.09 -19.53
CA GLU A 3 8.36 -18.19 -18.39
C GLU A 3 7.03 -18.08 -17.61
N ARG A 4 7.05 -18.38 -16.31
CA ARG A 4 5.86 -18.28 -15.45
C ARG A 4 5.41 -16.82 -15.36
N ARG A 5 4.15 -16.57 -15.68
CA ARG A 5 3.54 -15.23 -15.62
C ARG A 5 2.63 -15.13 -14.41
N VAL A 6 2.52 -13.95 -13.82
CA VAL A 6 1.81 -13.75 -12.56
C VAL A 6 0.69 -12.76 -12.73
N VAL A 7 -0.52 -13.17 -12.36
CA VAL A 7 -1.72 -12.36 -12.48
C VAL A 7 -2.36 -12.08 -11.11
N ILE A 8 -3.01 -10.94 -10.99
CA ILE A 8 -3.82 -10.57 -9.84
C ILE A 8 -5.24 -11.08 -10.09
N THR A 9 -5.69 -12.01 -9.28
CA THR A 9 -7.02 -12.64 -9.42
C THR A 9 -8.01 -12.18 -8.36
N GLY A 10 -7.55 -11.60 -7.25
CA GLY A 10 -8.41 -11.09 -6.22
C GLY A 10 -7.80 -9.93 -5.46
N ILE A 11 -8.65 -9.04 -4.98
CA ILE A 11 -8.31 -7.84 -4.22
C ILE A 11 -9.17 -7.79 -2.96
N GLY A 12 -8.55 -7.56 -1.81
CA GLY A 12 -9.25 -7.23 -0.57
C GLY A 12 -8.66 -5.94 0.00
N ALA A 13 -9.51 -5.00 0.35
CA ALA A 13 -9.11 -3.70 0.84
C ALA A 13 -9.84 -3.33 2.13
N VAL A 14 -9.12 -2.75 3.06
CA VAL A 14 -9.64 -2.11 4.27
C VAL A 14 -9.02 -0.72 4.31
N THR A 15 -9.76 0.29 3.88
CA THR A 15 -9.22 1.65 3.69
C THR A 15 -10.17 2.70 4.25
N PRO A 16 -9.68 3.92 4.54
CA PRO A 16 -10.53 5.04 4.96
C PRO A 16 -11.63 5.40 3.94
N ILE A 17 -11.44 5.07 2.67
CA ILE A 17 -12.40 5.37 1.59
C ILE A 17 -13.32 4.20 1.23
N GLY A 18 -13.21 3.06 1.92
CA GLY A 18 -14.12 1.94 1.74
C GLY A 18 -13.48 0.57 1.95
N LEU A 19 -14.34 -0.44 2.08
CA LEU A 19 -13.98 -1.83 2.34
C LEU A 19 -14.25 -2.71 1.10
N GLY A 20 -13.37 -3.66 0.85
CA GLY A 20 -13.43 -4.54 -0.32
C GLY A 20 -13.16 -3.81 -1.64
N VAL A 21 -13.32 -4.52 -2.74
CA VAL A 21 -13.10 -4.01 -4.10
C VAL A 21 -14.05 -2.86 -4.43
N GLU A 22 -15.34 -3.07 -4.22
CA GLU A 22 -16.35 -2.09 -4.61
C GLU A 22 -16.34 -0.86 -3.68
N GLY A 23 -16.04 -1.02 -2.39
CA GLY A 23 -15.88 0.10 -1.46
C GLY A 23 -14.67 0.97 -1.83
N LEU A 24 -13.52 0.35 -2.09
CA LEU A 24 -12.33 1.08 -2.55
C LEU A 24 -12.60 1.83 -3.86
N TRP A 25 -13.25 1.16 -4.83
CA TRP A 25 -13.58 1.77 -6.11
C TRP A 25 -14.57 2.93 -5.97
N ALA A 26 -15.63 2.75 -5.20
CA ALA A 26 -16.63 3.80 -4.94
C ALA A 26 -15.98 5.03 -4.28
N GLY A 27 -15.10 4.81 -3.29
CA GLY A 27 -14.35 5.89 -2.65
C GLY A 27 -13.44 6.67 -3.61
N LEU A 28 -12.80 5.97 -4.56
CA LEU A 28 -12.02 6.66 -5.61
C LEU A 28 -12.94 7.48 -6.55
N ARG A 29 -14.09 6.92 -6.91
CA ARG A 29 -15.07 7.60 -7.79
C ARG A 29 -15.77 8.78 -7.13
N ASP A 30 -15.92 8.76 -5.80
CA ASP A 30 -16.47 9.87 -5.01
C ASP A 30 -15.55 11.09 -4.98
N ARG A 31 -14.24 10.90 -5.16
CA ARG A 31 -13.24 11.97 -5.25
C ARG A 31 -13.17 12.88 -4.02
N GLN A 32 -13.55 12.33 -2.88
CA GLN A 32 -13.47 13.01 -1.60
C GLN A 32 -12.32 12.46 -0.76
N SER A 33 -11.72 13.33 0.05
CA SER A 33 -10.73 12.89 1.03
C SER A 33 -11.43 12.42 2.30
N ALA A 34 -11.02 11.24 2.80
CA ALA A 34 -11.48 10.70 4.08
C ALA A 34 -10.63 11.19 5.27
N VAL A 35 -9.72 12.13 5.06
CA VAL A 35 -8.91 12.71 6.13
C VAL A 35 -9.77 13.59 7.03
N ARG A 36 -9.64 13.41 8.36
CA ARG A 36 -10.39 14.15 9.36
C ARG A 36 -9.59 14.30 10.66
N CYS A 37 -10.17 15.01 11.63
CA CYS A 37 -9.63 15.03 12.99
C CYS A 37 -9.59 13.63 13.59
N ILE A 38 -8.49 13.28 14.28
CA ILE A 38 -8.30 11.98 14.92
C ILE A 38 -9.36 11.76 16.00
N THR A 39 -9.96 10.58 16.00
CA THR A 39 -10.92 10.13 17.01
C THR A 39 -10.40 8.96 17.87
N ARG A 40 -9.33 8.30 17.46
CA ARG A 40 -8.75 7.13 18.12
C ARG A 40 -8.11 7.45 19.48
N PHE A 41 -7.62 8.68 19.65
CA PHE A 41 -7.00 9.17 20.88
C PHE A 41 -7.09 10.70 20.90
N ASP A 42 -6.77 11.33 22.04
CA ASP A 42 -6.68 12.79 22.15
C ASP A 42 -5.39 13.33 21.48
N PRO A 43 -5.46 13.97 20.31
CA PRO A 43 -4.31 14.49 19.60
C PRO A 43 -3.92 15.91 20.02
N SER A 44 -4.54 16.52 21.03
CA SER A 44 -4.42 17.95 21.37
C SER A 44 -3.00 18.38 21.67
N VAL A 45 -2.15 17.48 22.15
CA VAL A 45 -0.74 17.74 22.46
C VAL A 45 0.16 17.81 21.23
N PHE A 46 -0.32 17.39 20.06
CA PHE A 46 0.45 17.36 18.82
C PHE A 46 0.11 18.53 17.89
N LYS A 47 1.09 18.92 17.07
CA LYS A 47 0.87 19.93 16.02
C LYS A 47 -0.03 19.43 14.91
N SER A 48 0.15 18.18 14.46
CA SER A 48 -0.77 17.47 13.57
C SER A 48 -1.84 16.78 14.40
N ARG A 49 -3.12 16.90 14.01
CA ARG A 49 -4.27 16.35 14.73
C ARG A 49 -5.26 15.65 13.80
N ILE A 50 -4.78 15.28 12.62
CA ILE A 50 -5.58 14.73 11.52
C ILE A 50 -5.03 13.40 11.05
N ALA A 51 -5.93 12.52 10.60
CA ALA A 51 -5.56 11.20 10.06
C ALA A 51 -6.62 10.67 9.08
N GLY A 52 -6.23 9.67 8.29
CA GLY A 52 -7.15 8.78 7.58
C GLY A 52 -7.49 7.58 8.45
N GLU A 53 -8.65 7.59 9.07
CA GLU A 53 -9.14 6.49 9.91
C GLU A 53 -10.09 5.57 9.13
N VAL A 54 -10.01 4.28 9.37
CA VAL A 54 -10.95 3.29 8.81
C VAL A 54 -12.19 3.23 9.68
N ASP A 55 -13.31 3.70 9.14
CA ASP A 55 -14.61 3.65 9.80
C ASP A 55 -15.41 2.41 9.41
N GLY A 56 -16.35 2.06 10.29
CA GLY A 56 -17.28 0.97 10.03
C GLY A 56 -16.65 -0.43 9.99
N PHE A 57 -15.35 -0.56 10.25
CA PHE A 57 -14.71 -1.86 10.30
C PHE A 57 -15.05 -2.58 11.62
N VAL A 58 -15.75 -3.71 11.49
CA VAL A 58 -16.09 -4.60 12.59
C VAL A 58 -15.34 -5.93 12.36
N ALA A 59 -14.36 -6.21 13.22
CA ALA A 59 -13.50 -7.39 13.04
C ALA A 59 -14.30 -8.71 13.02
N THR A 60 -15.39 -8.79 13.80
CA THR A 60 -16.23 -9.99 13.89
C THR A 60 -17.08 -10.28 12.67
N ASP A 61 -17.19 -9.36 11.72
CA ASP A 61 -17.82 -9.62 10.42
C ASP A 61 -16.93 -10.51 9.53
N HIS A 62 -15.63 -10.56 9.87
CA HIS A 62 -14.61 -11.25 9.08
C HIS A 62 -13.85 -12.33 9.84
N ILE A 63 -13.84 -12.30 11.16
CA ILE A 63 -13.02 -13.15 12.03
C ILE A 63 -13.88 -13.67 13.17
N GLU A 64 -13.74 -14.95 13.50
CA GLU A 64 -14.42 -15.54 14.66
C GLU A 64 -14.11 -14.72 15.93
N GLU A 65 -15.13 -14.42 16.76
CA GLU A 65 -15.06 -13.46 17.85
C GLU A 65 -13.91 -13.77 18.85
N ARG A 66 -13.78 -15.05 19.26
CA ARG A 66 -12.72 -15.48 20.18
C ARG A 66 -11.33 -15.24 19.62
N ARG A 67 -11.17 -15.39 18.30
CA ARG A 67 -9.90 -15.13 17.59
C ARG A 67 -9.68 -13.63 17.42
N ALA A 68 -10.69 -12.89 17.00
CA ALA A 68 -10.60 -11.44 16.83
C ALA A 68 -10.10 -10.71 18.08
N ARG A 69 -10.55 -11.15 19.27
CA ARG A 69 -10.12 -10.60 20.56
C ARG A 69 -8.65 -10.82 20.89
N ARG A 70 -7.97 -11.75 20.21
CA ARG A 70 -6.55 -12.09 20.43
C ARG A 70 -5.61 -11.45 19.39
N LEU A 71 -6.16 -10.72 18.46
CA LEU A 71 -5.43 -10.05 17.39
C LEU A 71 -5.44 -8.55 17.64
N ASP A 72 -4.31 -7.92 17.38
CA ASP A 72 -4.24 -6.48 17.27
C ASP A 72 -4.90 -5.99 15.96
N ARG A 73 -5.15 -4.68 15.87
CA ARG A 73 -5.92 -4.10 14.79
C ARG A 73 -5.30 -4.33 13.40
N TYR A 74 -3.97 -4.23 13.26
CA TYR A 74 -3.34 -4.44 11.96
C TYR A 74 -3.46 -5.90 11.49
N SER A 75 -3.39 -6.86 12.41
CA SER A 75 -3.64 -8.28 12.11
C SER A 75 -5.11 -8.56 11.78
N GLN A 76 -6.05 -7.86 12.43
CA GLN A 76 -7.48 -7.93 12.08
C GLN A 76 -7.70 -7.42 10.66
N PHE A 77 -7.10 -6.29 10.29
CA PHE A 77 -7.15 -5.76 8.91
C PHE A 77 -6.58 -6.75 7.90
N THR A 78 -5.44 -7.35 8.24
CA THR A 78 -4.77 -8.35 7.38
C THR A 78 -5.68 -9.54 7.07
N ILE A 79 -6.29 -10.16 8.09
CA ILE A 79 -7.18 -11.32 7.89
C ILE A 79 -8.44 -10.91 7.14
N ALA A 80 -9.05 -9.79 7.49
CA ALA A 80 -10.25 -9.31 6.81
C ALA A 80 -9.98 -9.04 5.32
N ALA A 81 -8.91 -8.30 5.00
CA ALA A 81 -8.52 -8.06 3.63
C ALA A 81 -8.19 -9.36 2.87
N THR A 82 -7.54 -10.33 3.53
CA THR A 82 -7.28 -11.65 2.92
C THR A 82 -8.58 -12.39 2.59
N ARG A 83 -9.56 -12.41 3.50
CA ARG A 83 -10.87 -13.02 3.22
C ARG A 83 -11.57 -12.38 2.05
N MET A 84 -11.57 -11.05 2.01
CA MET A 84 -12.14 -10.29 0.88
C MET A 84 -11.44 -10.64 -0.43
N ALA A 85 -10.09 -10.71 -0.43
CA ALA A 85 -9.31 -11.03 -1.62
C ALA A 85 -9.57 -12.46 -2.12
N LEU A 86 -9.65 -13.44 -1.22
CA LEU A 86 -9.96 -14.83 -1.58
C LEU A 86 -11.39 -14.98 -2.12
N ALA A 87 -12.36 -14.28 -1.52
CA ALA A 87 -13.75 -14.26 -2.00
C ALA A 87 -13.84 -13.62 -3.39
N ASP A 88 -13.14 -12.50 -3.60
CA ASP A 88 -13.08 -11.79 -4.88
C ASP A 88 -12.41 -12.64 -5.98
N ALA A 89 -11.34 -13.37 -5.61
CA ALA A 89 -10.67 -14.33 -6.50
C ALA A 89 -11.52 -15.58 -6.80
N ALA A 90 -12.62 -15.80 -6.11
CA ALA A 90 -13.36 -17.06 -6.08
C ALA A 90 -12.43 -18.27 -5.83
N LEU A 91 -11.48 -18.11 -4.89
CA LEU A 91 -10.44 -19.11 -4.58
C LEU A 91 -10.71 -19.78 -3.22
N ASP A 92 -10.94 -21.08 -3.23
CA ASP A 92 -11.08 -21.89 -2.02
C ASP A 92 -9.77 -22.63 -1.74
N LEU A 93 -8.98 -22.12 -0.79
CA LEU A 93 -7.67 -22.67 -0.45
C LEU A 93 -7.73 -24.10 0.11
N ARG A 94 -8.88 -24.59 0.56
CA ARG A 94 -9.05 -26.00 0.99
C ARG A 94 -8.96 -26.99 -0.16
N ARG A 95 -9.04 -26.51 -1.39
CA ARG A 95 -8.91 -27.32 -2.63
C ARG A 95 -7.52 -27.21 -3.25
N GLU A 96 -6.67 -26.40 -2.67
CA GLU A 96 -5.31 -26.16 -3.11
C GLU A 96 -4.32 -27.06 -2.37
N ASP A 97 -3.17 -27.32 -2.99
CA ASP A 97 -2.03 -27.87 -2.27
C ASP A 97 -1.45 -26.79 -1.36
N PRO A 98 -1.55 -26.92 -0.02
CA PRO A 98 -1.12 -25.87 0.91
C PRO A 98 0.37 -25.53 0.78
N ASP A 99 1.21 -26.46 0.33
CA ASP A 99 2.66 -26.26 0.16
C ASP A 99 2.97 -25.33 -1.01
N THR A 100 2.03 -25.15 -1.95
CA THR A 100 2.16 -24.26 -3.11
C THR A 100 1.51 -22.89 -2.89
N VAL A 101 0.90 -22.65 -1.70
CA VAL A 101 0.27 -21.39 -1.34
C VAL A 101 1.08 -20.68 -0.25
N GLY A 102 1.59 -19.50 -0.54
CA GLY A 102 2.37 -18.70 0.39
C GLY A 102 1.72 -17.38 0.79
N ALA A 103 2.34 -16.68 1.76
CA ALA A 103 1.91 -15.36 2.22
C ALA A 103 3.10 -14.42 2.39
N MET A 104 3.05 -13.24 1.75
CA MET A 104 4.05 -12.18 1.92
C MET A 104 3.38 -10.85 2.24
N MET A 105 3.72 -10.28 3.40
CA MET A 105 3.11 -9.04 3.87
C MET A 105 4.15 -7.95 4.13
N GLY A 106 3.71 -6.70 4.08
CA GLY A 106 4.50 -5.54 4.44
C GLY A 106 3.82 -4.72 5.53
N THR A 107 4.61 -4.19 6.45
CA THR A 107 4.18 -3.23 7.46
C THR A 107 5.34 -2.31 7.81
N ALA A 108 5.08 -1.10 8.27
CA ALA A 108 6.13 -0.22 8.77
C ALA A 108 6.35 -0.40 10.28
N LEU A 109 5.28 -0.55 11.03
CA LEU A 109 5.28 -0.56 12.50
C LEU A 109 4.77 -1.88 13.11
N GLY A 110 4.01 -2.67 12.35
CA GLY A 110 3.42 -3.91 12.86
C GLY A 110 2.54 -3.65 14.08
N GLY A 111 2.70 -4.45 15.12
CA GLY A 111 1.92 -4.37 16.36
C GLY A 111 2.36 -3.32 17.37
N VAL A 112 3.18 -2.32 16.99
CA VAL A 112 3.75 -1.33 17.92
C VAL A 112 2.66 -0.53 18.63
N ALA A 113 1.56 -0.16 17.96
CA ALA A 113 0.44 0.54 18.59
C ALA A 113 -0.23 -0.30 19.70
N HIS A 114 -0.35 -1.61 19.49
CA HIS A 114 -0.79 -2.54 20.53
C HIS A 114 0.24 -2.63 21.68
N GLY A 115 1.53 -2.74 21.34
CA GLY A 115 2.63 -2.72 22.30
C GLY A 115 2.61 -1.49 23.21
N GLU A 116 2.33 -0.32 22.65
CA GLU A 116 2.17 0.94 23.38
C GLU A 116 1.03 0.85 24.42
N SER A 117 -0.13 0.35 24.01
CA SER A 117 -1.27 0.20 24.95
C SER A 117 -0.95 -0.81 26.06
N GLN A 118 -0.26 -1.90 25.76
CA GLN A 118 0.14 -2.89 26.74
C GLN A 118 1.24 -2.40 27.69
N TYR A 119 2.12 -1.52 27.19
CA TYR A 119 3.10 -0.84 28.06
C TYR A 119 2.41 0.10 29.07
N HIS A 120 1.36 0.80 28.66
CA HIS A 120 0.53 1.58 29.59
C HIS A 120 -0.10 0.68 30.68
N ASN A 121 -0.66 -0.46 30.28
CA ASN A 121 -1.21 -1.45 31.24
C ASN A 121 -0.14 -1.96 32.22
N PHE A 122 1.07 -2.21 31.74
CA PHE A 122 2.20 -2.60 32.59
C PHE A 122 2.54 -1.53 33.63
N LEU A 123 2.60 -0.27 33.25
CA LEU A 123 2.92 0.82 34.17
C LEU A 123 1.85 1.06 35.23
N THR A 124 0.59 0.85 34.88
CA THR A 124 -0.56 1.13 35.80
C THR A 124 -0.96 -0.07 36.65
N GLY A 125 -0.84 -1.31 36.12
CA GLY A 125 -1.32 -2.53 36.76
C GLY A 125 -0.26 -3.63 36.97
N GLY A 126 0.98 -3.36 36.54
CA GLY A 126 2.08 -4.31 36.65
C GLY A 126 2.01 -5.47 35.64
N PRO A 127 2.89 -6.50 35.78
CA PRO A 127 3.00 -7.58 34.77
C PRO A 127 1.72 -8.36 34.50
N ARG A 128 0.83 -8.44 35.51
CA ARG A 128 -0.43 -9.20 35.40
C ARG A 128 -1.51 -8.48 34.58
N ALA A 129 -1.35 -7.20 34.34
CA ALA A 129 -2.25 -6.39 33.50
C ALA A 129 -1.92 -6.43 32.01
N VAL A 130 -0.77 -7.01 31.65
CA VAL A 130 -0.35 -7.16 30.25
C VAL A 130 -1.05 -8.37 29.64
N ASP A 131 -1.55 -8.20 28.40
CA ASP A 131 -2.14 -9.29 27.63
C ASP A 131 -1.08 -10.39 27.37
N PRO A 132 -1.33 -11.64 27.73
CA PRO A 132 -0.41 -12.75 27.45
C PRO A 132 -0.10 -12.96 25.97
N SER A 133 -0.98 -12.52 25.07
CA SER A 133 -0.77 -12.61 23.62
C SER A 133 0.19 -11.54 23.06
N LEU A 134 0.63 -10.56 23.86
CA LEU A 134 1.48 -9.45 23.41
C LEU A 134 2.70 -9.93 22.61
N ALA A 135 3.39 -10.96 23.08
CA ALA A 135 4.57 -11.51 22.39
C ALA A 135 4.26 -12.03 20.97
N LEU A 136 2.98 -12.39 20.71
CA LEU A 136 2.51 -12.94 19.44
C LEU A 136 1.87 -11.89 18.52
N THR A 137 1.59 -10.69 19.04
CA THR A 137 0.91 -9.62 18.31
C THR A 137 1.82 -8.42 18.00
N VAL A 138 2.88 -8.22 18.81
CA VAL A 138 3.74 -7.04 18.68
C VAL A 138 4.75 -7.17 17.53
N PHE A 139 5.17 -8.39 17.15
CA PHE A 139 6.19 -8.56 16.11
C PHE A 139 5.60 -8.39 14.70
N ALA A 140 6.37 -7.77 13.81
CA ALA A 140 5.94 -7.46 12.45
C ALA A 140 5.49 -8.70 11.64
N GLY A 141 6.10 -9.86 11.88
CA GLY A 141 5.76 -11.14 11.24
C GLY A 141 4.35 -11.65 11.53
N ALA A 142 3.65 -11.10 12.53
CA ALA A 142 2.31 -11.53 12.89
C ALA A 142 1.31 -11.47 11.71
N ALA A 143 1.47 -10.52 10.77
CA ALA A 143 0.60 -10.39 9.61
C ALA A 143 0.60 -11.66 8.75
N SER A 144 1.73 -12.06 8.18
CA SER A 144 1.82 -13.24 7.31
C SER A 144 1.60 -14.56 8.06
N CYS A 145 2.07 -14.64 9.31
CA CYS A 145 1.85 -15.81 10.16
C CYS A 145 0.36 -16.04 10.47
N ASN A 146 -0.40 -14.96 10.73
CA ASN A 146 -1.83 -15.07 10.96
C ASN A 146 -2.59 -15.49 9.70
N ILE A 147 -2.17 -15.07 8.49
CA ILE A 147 -2.69 -15.57 7.22
C ILE A 147 -2.45 -17.08 7.12
N ALA A 148 -1.20 -17.51 7.32
CA ALA A 148 -0.82 -18.92 7.20
C ALA A 148 -1.65 -19.80 8.15
N ILE A 149 -1.81 -19.39 9.41
CA ILE A 149 -2.58 -20.14 10.42
C ILE A 149 -4.09 -20.15 10.08
N GLU A 150 -4.64 -19.00 9.66
CA GLU A 150 -6.08 -18.85 9.40
C GLU A 150 -6.54 -19.62 8.16
N PHE A 151 -5.69 -19.65 7.13
CA PHE A 151 -6.05 -20.20 5.82
C PHE A 151 -5.33 -21.49 5.47
N GLY A 152 -4.43 -21.98 6.34
CA GLY A 152 -3.73 -23.27 6.17
C GLY A 152 -2.64 -23.24 5.11
N CYS A 153 -2.00 -22.08 4.85
CA CYS A 153 -0.94 -21.96 3.85
C CYS A 153 0.41 -22.41 4.46
N THR A 154 1.10 -23.35 3.82
CA THR A 154 2.39 -23.88 4.27
C THR A 154 3.55 -23.55 3.31
N GLY A 155 3.27 -22.86 2.21
CA GLY A 155 4.28 -22.36 1.29
C GLY A 155 5.09 -21.18 1.85
N PRO A 156 5.88 -20.48 1.01
CA PRO A 156 6.75 -19.38 1.45
C PRO A 156 6.01 -18.32 2.26
N ASN A 157 6.55 -17.95 3.43
CA ASN A 157 5.91 -17.01 4.35
C ASN A 157 6.92 -15.98 4.86
N SER A 158 6.59 -14.68 4.71
CA SER A 158 7.41 -13.60 5.26
C SER A 158 6.61 -12.31 5.48
N THR A 159 7.10 -11.48 6.40
CA THR A 159 6.68 -10.07 6.52
C THR A 159 7.92 -9.18 6.56
N ASN A 160 7.97 -8.17 5.71
CA ASN A 160 9.04 -7.18 5.73
C ASN A 160 8.61 -5.88 6.44
N GLY A 161 9.59 -5.18 7.02
CA GLY A 161 9.44 -3.91 7.74
C GLY A 161 10.10 -2.73 7.00
N MET A 162 9.96 -2.63 5.67
CA MET A 162 10.64 -1.65 4.82
C MET A 162 9.88 -0.33 4.69
N SER A 163 9.40 0.19 5.84
CA SER A 163 8.75 1.50 5.94
C SER A 163 7.58 1.63 4.95
N CYS A 164 7.43 2.79 4.30
CA CYS A 164 6.30 3.08 3.41
C CYS A 164 6.29 2.22 2.12
N ALA A 165 7.39 1.56 1.75
CA ALA A 165 7.48 0.70 0.58
C ALA A 165 7.15 -0.77 0.87
N SER A 166 6.90 -1.13 2.13
CA SER A 166 6.77 -2.54 2.57
C SER A 166 5.74 -3.35 1.78
N GLY A 167 4.56 -2.80 1.55
CA GLY A 167 3.49 -3.50 0.81
C GLY A 167 3.85 -3.75 -0.65
N ALA A 168 4.46 -2.77 -1.33
CA ALA A 168 4.94 -2.95 -2.70
C ALA A 168 6.07 -3.99 -2.78
N ILE A 169 6.98 -4.00 -1.79
CA ILE A 169 8.06 -5.00 -1.71
C ILE A 169 7.50 -6.39 -1.48
N ALA A 170 6.51 -6.55 -0.59
CA ALA A 170 5.86 -7.83 -0.35
C ALA A 170 5.21 -8.39 -1.62
N ILE A 171 4.53 -7.54 -2.39
CA ILE A 171 3.93 -7.93 -3.69
C ILE A 171 5.03 -8.29 -4.70
N GLY A 172 6.11 -7.51 -4.80
CA GLY A 172 7.23 -7.78 -5.71
C GLY A 172 7.98 -9.07 -5.39
N GLU A 173 8.22 -9.37 -4.11
CA GLU A 173 8.86 -10.62 -3.70
C GLU A 173 7.92 -11.82 -3.89
N ALA A 174 6.62 -11.66 -3.65
CA ALA A 174 5.61 -12.69 -3.94
C ALA A 174 5.52 -12.98 -5.44
N PHE A 175 5.55 -11.94 -6.29
CA PHE A 175 5.66 -12.09 -7.74
C PHE A 175 6.87 -12.95 -8.11
N ARG A 176 8.05 -12.63 -7.59
CA ARG A 176 9.28 -13.39 -7.85
C ARG A 176 9.22 -14.83 -7.33
N ALA A 177 8.55 -15.08 -6.20
CA ALA A 177 8.36 -16.44 -5.68
C ALA A 177 7.58 -17.31 -6.67
N ILE A 178 6.50 -16.76 -7.27
CA ILE A 178 5.75 -17.49 -8.30
C ILE A 178 6.59 -17.69 -9.58
N VAL A 179 7.30 -16.65 -10.03
CA VAL A 179 8.15 -16.75 -11.23
C VAL A 179 9.23 -17.82 -11.05
N ARG A 180 9.83 -17.95 -9.88
CA ARG A 180 10.83 -18.99 -9.57
C ARG A 180 10.24 -20.39 -9.41
N GLY A 181 8.93 -20.51 -9.23
CA GLY A 181 8.25 -21.78 -8.96
C GLY A 181 8.27 -22.19 -7.49
N ASP A 182 8.59 -21.26 -6.57
CA ASP A 182 8.56 -21.51 -5.11
C ASP A 182 7.10 -21.65 -4.60
N ALA A 183 6.14 -21.08 -5.32
CA ALA A 183 4.70 -21.19 -5.08
C ALA A 183 3.92 -21.05 -6.39
N ASP A 184 2.67 -21.49 -6.38
CA ASP A 184 1.71 -21.28 -7.47
C ASP A 184 0.74 -20.16 -7.18
N THR A 185 0.48 -19.90 -5.90
CA THR A 185 -0.39 -18.85 -5.39
C THR A 185 0.28 -18.12 -4.23
N MET A 186 0.23 -16.80 -4.23
CA MET A 186 0.73 -15.98 -3.14
C MET A 186 -0.35 -14.99 -2.68
N ILE A 187 -0.57 -14.96 -1.37
CA ILE A 187 -1.34 -13.91 -0.70
C ILE A 187 -0.36 -12.80 -0.35
N ALA A 188 -0.45 -11.66 -1.01
CA ALA A 188 0.55 -10.61 -0.88
C ALA A 188 -0.07 -9.24 -0.67
N GLY A 189 0.53 -8.43 0.19
CA GLY A 189 0.00 -7.09 0.43
C GLY A 189 0.68 -6.35 1.57
N GLY A 190 -0.06 -5.43 2.20
CA GLY A 190 0.41 -4.69 3.35
C GLY A 190 -0.72 -4.27 4.28
N ALA A 191 -0.41 -4.13 5.55
CA ALA A 191 -1.34 -3.69 6.57
C ALA A 191 -0.66 -2.77 7.58
N GLU A 192 -1.40 -1.78 8.07
CA GLU A 192 -0.91 -0.82 9.05
C GLU A 192 -2.03 -0.29 9.94
N ALA A 193 -1.79 -0.18 11.25
CA ALA A 193 -2.70 0.44 12.21
C ALA A 193 -1.92 1.31 13.19
N PRO A 194 -1.36 2.46 12.75
CA PRO A 194 -0.36 3.22 13.49
C PRO A 194 -0.97 4.29 14.42
N LEU A 195 -2.30 4.40 14.48
CA LEU A 195 -2.99 5.51 15.15
C LEU A 195 -3.06 5.28 16.68
N ALA A 196 -1.90 5.46 17.32
CA ALA A 196 -1.72 5.46 18.77
C ALA A 196 -0.81 6.64 19.16
N PRO A 197 -0.95 7.21 20.38
CA PRO A 197 -0.29 8.46 20.77
C PRO A 197 1.23 8.49 20.54
N LEU A 198 1.96 7.45 20.96
CA LEU A 198 3.42 7.40 20.82
C LEU A 198 3.83 7.20 19.35
N CYS A 199 3.19 6.25 18.66
CA CYS A 199 3.46 6.00 17.24
C CYS A 199 3.21 7.24 16.40
N PHE A 200 2.05 7.87 16.54
CA PHE A 200 1.69 9.11 15.84
C PHE A 200 2.62 10.26 16.23
N GLY A 201 2.86 10.42 17.55
CA GLY A 201 3.69 11.48 18.11
C GLY A 201 5.13 11.46 17.59
N ALA A 202 5.71 10.26 17.39
CA ALA A 202 7.05 10.11 16.84
C ALA A 202 7.18 10.76 15.44
N PHE A 203 6.17 10.58 14.57
CA PHE A 203 6.16 11.23 13.25
C PHE A 203 5.80 12.72 13.33
N ALA A 204 4.94 13.12 14.26
CA ALA A 204 4.60 14.53 14.46
C ALA A 204 5.81 15.36 14.93
N ILE A 205 6.68 14.78 15.79
CA ILE A 205 7.87 15.44 16.33
C ILE A 205 8.90 15.73 15.23
N ILE A 206 9.10 14.82 14.27
CA ILE A 206 10.04 15.03 13.16
C ILE A 206 9.53 16.00 12.09
N ARG A 207 8.33 16.56 12.28
CA ARG A 207 7.70 17.57 11.40
C ARG A 207 7.54 17.10 9.94
N ALA A 208 7.28 15.82 9.75
CA ALA A 208 7.02 15.27 8.42
C ALA A 208 5.53 15.26 8.05
N MET A 209 4.66 15.56 9.04
CA MET A 209 3.20 15.51 8.90
C MET A 209 2.60 16.88 8.68
N SER A 210 1.51 16.91 7.89
CA SER A 210 0.71 18.11 7.67
C SER A 210 0.11 18.64 8.99
N THR A 211 0.07 19.96 9.13
CA THR A 211 -0.53 20.66 10.26
C THR A 211 -1.80 21.42 9.89
N ARG A 212 -2.38 21.15 8.72
CA ARG A 212 -3.62 21.76 8.22
C ARG A 212 -4.86 21.20 8.97
N ASN A 213 -4.89 21.41 10.28
CA ASN A 213 -5.93 20.86 11.14
C ASN A 213 -7.31 21.53 10.95
N ASP A 214 -7.33 22.78 10.48
CA ASP A 214 -8.56 23.54 10.27
C ASP A 214 -9.29 23.17 8.97
N ASP A 215 -8.59 22.45 8.09
CA ASP A 215 -9.12 21.98 6.81
C ASP A 215 -8.57 20.58 6.49
N PRO A 216 -8.98 19.56 7.27
CA PRO A 216 -8.40 18.22 7.19
C PRO A 216 -8.57 17.55 5.82
N THR A 217 -9.71 17.76 5.17
CA THR A 217 -10.02 17.13 3.87
C THR A 217 -9.09 17.60 2.75
N HIS A 218 -8.48 18.78 2.87
CA HIS A 218 -7.50 19.32 1.91
C HIS A 218 -6.05 19.24 2.40
N ALA A 219 -5.78 18.50 3.49
CA ALA A 219 -4.43 18.40 4.07
C ALA A 219 -3.49 17.51 3.26
N SER A 220 -3.96 16.33 2.83
CA SER A 220 -3.20 15.48 1.93
C SER A 220 -3.40 15.94 0.49
N ARG A 221 -2.37 16.60 -0.09
CA ARG A 221 -2.44 17.27 -1.39
C ARG A 221 -1.18 17.04 -2.23
N PRO A 222 -1.01 15.80 -2.75
CA PRO A 222 0.18 15.45 -3.54
C PRO A 222 0.41 16.41 -4.70
N PHE A 223 1.68 16.83 -4.91
CA PHE A 223 2.15 17.71 -5.98
C PHE A 223 1.61 19.14 -5.97
N ASP A 224 0.77 19.51 -5.00
CA ASP A 224 0.26 20.87 -4.85
C ASP A 224 1.33 21.78 -4.21
N ALA A 225 1.36 23.04 -4.61
CA ALA A 225 2.28 24.04 -4.08
C ALA A 225 2.07 24.36 -2.59
N GLY A 226 0.84 24.17 -2.09
CA GLY A 226 0.46 24.40 -0.68
C GLY A 226 0.60 23.16 0.21
N ARG A 227 1.24 22.07 -0.24
CA ARG A 227 1.49 20.89 0.59
C ARG A 227 2.49 21.20 1.71
N ASP A 228 2.25 20.65 2.89
CA ASP A 228 3.07 20.90 4.09
C ASP A 228 3.52 19.62 4.81
N GLY A 229 3.19 18.44 4.30
CA GLY A 229 3.53 17.16 4.89
C GLY A 229 2.53 16.05 4.55
N PHE A 230 2.85 14.81 4.89
CA PHE A 230 1.89 13.72 4.72
C PHE A 230 0.86 13.70 5.85
N VAL A 231 -0.27 13.05 5.62
CA VAL A 231 -1.28 12.76 6.63
C VAL A 231 -1.23 11.27 6.94
N MET A 232 -1.01 10.89 8.20
CA MET A 232 -0.97 9.48 8.60
C MET A 232 -2.34 8.82 8.43
N ALA A 233 -2.35 7.56 8.01
CA ALA A 233 -3.57 6.76 7.87
C ALA A 233 -3.36 5.32 8.34
N GLU A 234 -4.45 4.63 8.60
CA GLU A 234 -4.47 3.18 8.78
C GLU A 234 -5.11 2.50 7.57
N GLY A 235 -4.88 1.20 7.41
CA GLY A 235 -5.52 0.39 6.37
C GLY A 235 -4.76 -0.86 6.00
N ALA A 236 -5.32 -1.61 5.06
CA ALA A 236 -4.70 -2.78 4.46
C ALA A 236 -5.17 -2.97 3.01
N ALA A 237 -4.32 -3.55 2.19
CA ALA A 237 -4.74 -4.20 0.97
C ALA A 237 -3.99 -5.52 0.80
N VAL A 238 -4.71 -6.53 0.32
CA VAL A 238 -4.18 -7.86 0.03
C VAL A 238 -4.60 -8.24 -1.38
N LEU A 239 -3.66 -8.76 -2.14
CA LEU A 239 -3.85 -9.29 -3.49
C LEU A 239 -3.67 -10.80 -3.47
N VAL A 240 -4.49 -11.51 -4.21
CA VAL A 240 -4.23 -12.90 -4.58
C VAL A 240 -3.47 -12.88 -5.89
N LEU A 241 -2.23 -13.38 -5.86
CA LEU A 241 -1.38 -13.53 -7.02
C LEU A 241 -1.35 -15.00 -7.41
N GLU A 242 -1.57 -15.30 -8.68
CA GLU A 242 -1.54 -16.68 -9.19
C GLU A 242 -0.67 -16.79 -10.43
N GLU A 243 -0.09 -17.98 -10.62
CA GLU A 243 0.48 -18.33 -11.91
C GLU A 243 -0.64 -18.29 -12.98
N ARG A 244 -0.35 -17.61 -14.10
CA ARG A 244 -1.35 -17.24 -15.10
C ARG A 244 -2.08 -18.45 -15.73
N SER A 245 -1.37 -19.51 -16.08
CA SER A 245 -1.97 -20.67 -16.72
C SER A 245 -2.95 -21.37 -15.79
N ARG A 246 -2.62 -21.44 -14.51
CA ARG A 246 -3.47 -21.95 -13.45
C ARG A 246 -4.73 -21.08 -13.26
N ALA A 247 -4.55 -19.76 -13.18
CA ALA A 247 -5.68 -18.81 -13.07
C ALA A 247 -6.66 -18.96 -14.24
N LEU A 248 -6.15 -19.06 -15.46
CA LEU A 248 -6.94 -19.29 -16.66
C LEU A 248 -7.65 -20.64 -16.64
N ALA A 249 -6.96 -21.71 -16.22
CA ALA A 249 -7.52 -23.06 -16.18
C ALA A 249 -8.74 -23.17 -15.24
N ARG A 250 -8.75 -22.40 -14.13
CA ARG A 250 -9.91 -22.36 -13.21
C ARG A 250 -10.95 -21.28 -13.54
N GLY A 251 -10.75 -20.49 -14.60
CA GLY A 251 -11.64 -19.39 -14.97
C GLY A 251 -11.62 -18.21 -14.00
N ALA A 252 -10.48 -17.93 -13.37
CA ALA A 252 -10.34 -16.84 -12.40
C ALA A 252 -10.62 -15.47 -13.03
N PRO A 253 -11.18 -14.50 -12.28
CA PRO A 253 -11.10 -13.11 -12.69
C PRO A 253 -9.63 -12.67 -12.75
N ILE A 254 -9.27 -11.88 -13.75
CA ILE A 254 -7.91 -11.31 -13.85
C ILE A 254 -8.04 -9.80 -13.92
N TYR A 255 -7.42 -9.09 -12.97
CA TYR A 255 -7.39 -7.64 -12.89
C TYR A 255 -6.26 -7.04 -13.73
N ALA A 256 -5.06 -7.57 -13.53
CA ALA A 256 -3.85 -7.18 -14.24
C ALA A 256 -2.80 -8.30 -14.10
N GLU A 257 -1.75 -8.23 -14.91
CA GLU A 257 -0.54 -9.02 -14.74
C GLU A 257 0.53 -8.17 -14.04
N ILE A 258 1.25 -8.73 -13.08
CA ILE A 258 2.47 -8.14 -12.55
C ILE A 258 3.62 -8.66 -13.40
N CYS A 259 4.40 -7.78 -14.01
CA CYS A 259 5.45 -8.17 -14.94
C CYS A 259 6.85 -7.63 -14.57
N GLY A 260 6.97 -6.76 -13.57
CA GLY A 260 8.27 -6.30 -13.13
C GLY A 260 8.26 -5.68 -11.73
N PHE A 261 9.38 -5.84 -11.04
CA PHE A 261 9.64 -5.27 -9.72
C PHE A 261 11.06 -4.74 -9.62
N GLY A 262 11.21 -3.51 -9.14
CA GLY A 262 12.50 -2.89 -8.89
C GLY A 262 12.64 -2.44 -7.44
N LEU A 263 13.81 -2.67 -6.86
CA LEU A 263 14.14 -2.31 -5.49
C LEU A 263 15.53 -1.71 -5.41
N THR A 264 15.66 -0.55 -4.76
CA THR A 264 16.95 0.13 -4.50
C THR A 264 16.94 0.83 -3.15
N ASN A 265 18.09 1.34 -2.75
CA ASN A 265 18.21 2.19 -1.56
C ASN A 265 19.05 3.43 -1.89
N ASP A 266 18.65 4.58 -1.36
CA ASP A 266 19.32 5.88 -1.55
C ASP A 266 20.70 5.95 -0.86
N ALA A 267 20.87 5.23 0.26
CA ALA A 267 22.03 5.30 1.13
C ALA A 267 22.45 6.77 1.44
N HIS A 268 21.44 7.60 1.78
CA HIS A 268 21.63 9.04 1.93
C HIS A 268 21.23 9.56 3.32
N HIS A 269 19.95 9.40 3.71
CA HIS A 269 19.43 9.90 4.99
C HIS A 269 18.22 9.08 5.43
N MET A 270 17.92 9.04 6.75
CA MET A 270 16.82 8.23 7.28
C MET A 270 15.44 8.76 6.91
N THR A 271 15.26 10.07 6.73
CA THR A 271 13.93 10.67 6.49
C THR A 271 13.86 11.53 5.23
N ALA A 272 14.99 11.90 4.63
CA ALA A 272 15.04 12.70 3.41
C ALA A 272 15.42 11.84 2.20
N PRO A 273 14.68 11.95 1.09
CA PRO A 273 15.07 11.30 -0.15
C PRO A 273 16.39 11.88 -0.65
N ARG A 274 17.12 11.10 -1.44
CA ARG A 274 18.32 11.60 -2.12
C ARG A 274 17.93 12.69 -3.11
N PRO A 275 18.50 13.92 -3.02
CA PRO A 275 18.00 15.06 -3.79
C PRO A 275 18.06 14.89 -5.30
N ASP A 276 19.01 14.10 -5.83
CA ASP A 276 19.15 13.82 -7.26
C ASP A 276 18.14 12.75 -7.76
N GLY A 277 17.42 12.04 -6.88
CA GLY A 277 16.43 11.03 -7.20
C GLY A 277 16.94 9.81 -7.99
N ARG A 278 18.27 9.68 -8.16
CA ARG A 278 18.87 8.67 -9.07
C ARG A 278 18.55 7.23 -8.69
N GLN A 279 18.36 6.93 -7.39
CA GLN A 279 18.06 5.57 -6.95
C GLN A 279 16.59 5.23 -7.11
N ALA A 280 15.69 6.18 -6.91
CA ALA A 280 14.28 6.04 -7.27
C ALA A 280 14.13 5.81 -8.79
N ALA A 281 14.81 6.61 -9.63
CA ALA A 281 14.88 6.38 -11.06
C ALA A 281 15.47 5.02 -11.42
N ARG A 282 16.48 4.54 -10.67
CA ARG A 282 17.08 3.21 -10.88
C ARG A 282 16.10 2.09 -10.52
N ALA A 283 15.30 2.22 -9.45
CA ALA A 283 14.27 1.25 -9.10
C ALA A 283 13.26 1.10 -10.24
N ILE A 284 12.78 2.21 -10.81
CA ILE A 284 11.88 2.22 -11.97
C ILE A 284 12.52 1.51 -13.16
N ARG A 285 13.81 1.83 -13.51
CA ARG A 285 14.50 1.16 -14.62
C ARG A 285 14.67 -0.35 -14.40
N ILE A 286 14.92 -0.79 -13.17
CA ILE A 286 15.01 -2.22 -12.84
C ILE A 286 13.65 -2.90 -13.09
N ALA A 287 12.56 -2.29 -12.63
CA ALA A 287 11.21 -2.83 -12.82
C ALA A 287 10.84 -2.93 -14.30
N LEU A 288 11.11 -1.88 -15.09
CA LEU A 288 10.87 -1.87 -16.54
C LEU A 288 11.72 -2.91 -17.27
N LYS A 289 12.99 -3.06 -16.88
CA LYS A 289 13.89 -4.08 -17.45
C LYS A 289 13.40 -5.50 -17.16
N GLU A 290 12.96 -5.79 -15.93
CA GLU A 290 12.39 -7.10 -15.56
C GLU A 290 11.10 -7.37 -16.35
N ALA A 291 10.27 -6.35 -16.52
CA ALA A 291 9.05 -6.39 -17.32
C ALA A 291 9.32 -6.51 -18.84
N ARG A 292 10.53 -6.22 -19.32
CA ARG A 292 10.88 -6.06 -20.76
C ARG A 292 10.03 -5.00 -21.45
N VAL A 293 9.78 -3.89 -20.76
CA VAL A 293 8.96 -2.77 -21.21
C VAL A 293 9.83 -1.55 -21.41
N GLU A 294 9.70 -0.92 -22.58
CA GLU A 294 10.37 0.34 -22.86
C GLU A 294 9.61 1.52 -22.20
N PRO A 295 10.31 2.55 -21.74
CA PRO A 295 9.66 3.67 -21.05
C PRO A 295 8.46 4.28 -21.80
N HIS A 296 8.51 4.33 -23.12
CA HIS A 296 7.45 4.95 -23.94
C HIS A 296 6.15 4.11 -24.02
N GLU A 297 6.17 2.86 -23.58
CA GLU A 297 5.00 1.97 -23.54
C GLU A 297 4.16 2.16 -22.26
N VAL A 298 4.74 2.77 -21.20
CA VAL A 298 4.01 3.07 -19.98
C VAL A 298 3.07 4.25 -20.21
N GLY A 299 1.79 4.09 -19.91
CA GLY A 299 0.79 5.13 -20.07
C GLY A 299 0.36 5.80 -18.76
N TYR A 300 0.52 5.12 -17.62
CA TYR A 300 0.08 5.61 -16.32
C TYR A 300 1.07 5.30 -15.20
N ILE A 301 1.20 6.25 -14.28
CA ILE A 301 1.95 6.08 -13.03
C ILE A 301 1.05 6.43 -11.84
N ASN A 302 0.85 5.48 -10.92
CA ASN A 302 0.40 5.77 -9.57
C ASN A 302 1.65 6.12 -8.76
N ALA A 303 1.81 7.39 -8.46
CA ALA A 303 2.98 7.92 -7.80
C ALA A 303 2.96 7.64 -6.29
N HIS A 304 4.14 7.59 -5.70
CA HIS A 304 4.24 7.62 -4.23
C HIS A 304 3.52 8.84 -3.66
N GLY A 305 3.75 10.04 -4.23
CA GLY A 305 2.94 11.23 -4.00
C GLY A 305 2.56 11.44 -2.53
N SER A 306 3.55 11.55 -1.65
CA SER A 306 3.34 11.60 -0.19
C SER A 306 2.79 12.93 0.32
N SER A 307 2.64 13.95 -0.53
CA SER A 307 2.28 15.32 -0.13
C SER A 307 3.34 16.00 0.74
N THR A 308 4.59 15.56 0.65
CA THR A 308 5.69 16.19 1.38
C THR A 308 6.48 17.16 0.50
N PRO A 309 7.04 18.23 1.09
CA PRO A 309 7.85 19.20 0.34
C PRO A 309 9.06 18.60 -0.37
N LEU A 310 9.63 17.50 0.14
CA LEU A 310 10.84 16.89 -0.41
C LEU A 310 10.56 15.75 -1.38
N ASN A 311 9.62 14.86 -1.07
CA ASN A 311 9.37 13.68 -1.90
C ASN A 311 8.82 14.05 -3.28
N ASP A 312 7.77 14.87 -3.33
CA ASP A 312 7.02 15.07 -4.55
C ASP A 312 7.86 15.67 -5.70
N PRO A 313 8.72 16.69 -5.48
CA PRO A 313 9.63 17.17 -6.51
C PRO A 313 10.73 16.16 -6.86
N THR A 314 11.23 15.39 -5.88
CA THR A 314 12.26 14.37 -6.13
C THR A 314 11.71 13.23 -6.99
N GLU A 315 10.48 12.79 -6.72
CA GLU A 315 9.78 11.79 -7.53
C GLU A 315 9.53 12.29 -8.95
N ASN A 316 9.03 13.52 -9.09
CA ASN A 316 8.83 14.18 -10.38
C ASN A 316 10.15 14.20 -11.21
N GLY A 317 11.27 14.56 -10.58
CA GLY A 317 12.59 14.53 -11.18
C GLY A 317 13.05 13.12 -11.56
N SER A 318 12.77 12.12 -10.73
CA SER A 318 13.10 10.71 -10.98
C SER A 318 12.35 10.14 -12.18
N ILE A 319 11.06 10.47 -12.30
CA ILE A 319 10.23 10.08 -13.44
C ILE A 319 10.80 10.70 -14.72
N LYS A 320 11.16 11.99 -14.74
CA LYS A 320 11.78 12.63 -15.89
C LYS A 320 13.11 11.97 -16.30
N GLN A 321 13.93 11.55 -15.34
CA GLN A 321 15.19 10.85 -15.62
C GLN A 321 14.99 9.51 -16.34
N VAL A 322 13.87 8.84 -16.12
CA VAL A 322 13.57 7.55 -16.74
C VAL A 322 12.89 7.72 -18.09
N PHE A 323 11.90 8.58 -18.15
CA PHE A 323 10.97 8.68 -19.28
C PHE A 323 11.33 9.78 -20.30
N GLY A 324 12.29 10.66 -19.97
CA GLY A 324 12.71 11.73 -20.87
C GLY A 324 11.53 12.55 -21.38
N ASP A 325 11.42 12.76 -22.68
CA ASP A 325 10.33 13.52 -23.31
C ASP A 325 8.96 12.84 -23.16
N HIS A 326 8.94 11.50 -22.97
CA HIS A 326 7.71 10.76 -22.73
C HIS A 326 7.08 11.07 -21.36
N ALA A 327 7.86 11.52 -20.38
CA ALA A 327 7.37 11.87 -19.04
C ALA A 327 6.18 12.85 -19.06
N ARG A 328 6.13 13.77 -20.03
CA ARG A 328 5.04 14.74 -20.21
C ARG A 328 3.78 14.16 -20.86
N LYS A 329 3.86 12.95 -21.41
CA LYS A 329 2.72 12.23 -22.02
C LYS A 329 2.09 11.24 -21.05
N LEU A 330 2.80 10.88 -19.98
CA LEU A 330 2.29 10.01 -18.93
C LEU A 330 1.12 10.65 -18.19
N ALA A 331 0.11 9.85 -17.87
CA ALA A 331 -0.88 10.22 -16.87
C ALA A 331 -0.33 9.88 -15.47
N LEU A 332 -0.36 10.83 -14.54
CA LEU A 332 0.19 10.67 -13.19
C LEU A 332 -0.89 10.95 -12.14
N SER A 333 -1.01 10.09 -11.14
CA SER A 333 -1.90 10.32 -9.98
C SER A 333 -1.18 10.10 -8.67
N GLY A 334 -1.45 10.98 -7.68
CA GLY A 334 -1.11 10.81 -6.27
C GLY A 334 -2.36 10.45 -5.48
N THR A 335 -2.60 9.17 -5.24
CA THR A 335 -3.87 8.71 -4.63
C THR A 335 -3.94 8.87 -3.12
N LYS A 336 -2.84 9.23 -2.45
CA LYS A 336 -2.83 9.52 -1.01
C LYS A 336 -3.66 10.76 -0.61
N GLY A 337 -4.08 11.58 -1.57
CA GLY A 337 -5.06 12.64 -1.34
C GLY A 337 -6.39 12.12 -0.80
N TYR A 338 -6.79 10.92 -1.19
CA TYR A 338 -8.06 10.29 -0.80
C TYR A 338 -8.08 9.78 0.63
N TYR A 339 -7.04 9.07 1.06
CA TYR A 339 -7.04 8.28 2.30
C TYR A 339 -5.88 8.63 3.26
N GLY A 340 -5.01 9.56 2.87
CA GLY A 340 -3.78 9.82 3.59
C GLY A 340 -2.67 8.82 3.23
N HIS A 341 -1.68 8.67 4.11
CA HIS A 341 -0.53 7.79 3.94
C HIS A 341 -0.60 6.64 4.96
N ALA A 342 -1.02 5.46 4.51
CA ALA A 342 -1.14 4.26 5.34
C ALA A 342 0.21 3.52 5.51
N LEU A 343 1.32 4.26 5.53
CA LEU A 343 2.68 3.76 5.76
C LEU A 343 2.96 2.45 5.00
N GLY A 344 3.23 1.34 5.72
CA GLY A 344 3.56 0.05 5.12
C GLY A 344 2.45 -0.56 4.26
N ALA A 345 1.19 -0.17 4.45
CA ALA A 345 0.08 -0.62 3.63
C ALA A 345 -0.05 0.16 2.30
N SER A 346 0.51 1.37 2.19
CA SER A 346 0.30 2.27 1.06
C SER A 346 0.60 1.63 -0.29
N GLY A 347 1.77 0.99 -0.43
CA GLY A 347 2.15 0.38 -1.71
C GLY A 347 1.22 -0.76 -2.14
N ALA A 348 0.60 -1.46 -1.19
CA ALA A 348 -0.39 -2.49 -1.49
C ALA A 348 -1.75 -1.90 -1.89
N ILE A 349 -2.18 -0.81 -1.25
CA ILE A 349 -3.39 -0.07 -1.64
C ILE A 349 -3.22 0.49 -3.05
N GLU A 350 -2.06 1.07 -3.34
CA GLU A 350 -1.73 1.63 -4.67
C GLU A 350 -1.63 0.56 -5.76
N ALA A 351 -1.11 -0.63 -5.44
CA ALA A 351 -1.12 -1.78 -6.34
C ALA A 351 -2.56 -2.25 -6.65
N ALA A 352 -3.43 -2.30 -5.63
CA ALA A 352 -4.85 -2.59 -5.80
C ALA A 352 -5.53 -1.53 -6.69
N ILE A 353 -5.23 -0.25 -6.49
CA ILE A 353 -5.74 0.85 -7.32
C ILE A 353 -5.25 0.71 -8.77
N CYS A 354 -3.98 0.39 -9.01
CA CYS A 354 -3.46 0.13 -10.36
C CYS A 354 -4.20 -1.03 -11.04
N ALA A 355 -4.42 -2.14 -10.33
CA ALA A 355 -5.15 -3.29 -10.84
C ALA A 355 -6.60 -2.95 -11.19
N LEU A 356 -7.30 -2.20 -10.33
CA LEU A 356 -8.65 -1.71 -10.57
C LEU A 356 -8.73 -0.73 -11.74
N ALA A 357 -7.79 0.23 -11.80
CA ALA A 357 -7.70 1.20 -12.90
C ALA A 357 -7.49 0.48 -14.24
N SER A 358 -6.60 -0.52 -14.28
CA SER A 358 -6.37 -1.37 -15.45
C SER A 358 -7.63 -2.09 -15.89
N ARG A 359 -8.37 -2.69 -14.96
CA ARG A 359 -9.57 -3.49 -15.24
C ARG A 359 -10.78 -2.65 -15.63
N ARG A 360 -10.92 -1.46 -15.02
CA ARG A 360 -12.09 -0.57 -15.16
C ARG A 360 -11.90 0.51 -16.23
N GLY A 361 -10.69 0.67 -16.79
CA GLY A 361 -10.40 1.66 -17.84
C GLY A 361 -10.52 3.11 -17.39
N TRP A 362 -10.33 3.39 -16.09
CA TRP A 362 -10.43 4.75 -15.54
C TRP A 362 -9.30 5.02 -14.54
N LEU A 363 -8.64 6.14 -14.71
CA LEU A 363 -7.53 6.60 -13.88
C LEU A 363 -8.04 7.60 -12.84
N PRO A 364 -7.81 7.36 -11.53
CA PRO A 364 -8.24 8.28 -10.48
C PRO A 364 -7.50 9.61 -10.56
N PRO A 365 -8.17 10.74 -10.29
CA PRO A 365 -7.48 12.03 -10.21
C PRO A 365 -6.63 12.14 -8.94
N THR A 366 -5.66 13.06 -8.98
CA THR A 366 -4.99 13.57 -7.78
C THR A 366 -5.93 14.56 -7.12
N VAL A 367 -6.66 14.12 -6.10
CA VAL A 367 -7.55 15.03 -5.36
C VAL A 367 -6.73 16.05 -4.58
N ASN A 368 -7.29 17.24 -4.35
CA ASN A 368 -6.65 18.37 -3.67
C ASN A 368 -5.45 19.00 -4.41
N LEU A 369 -5.21 18.63 -5.68
CA LEU A 369 -4.25 19.32 -6.54
C LEU A 369 -4.93 20.53 -7.18
N GLU A 370 -4.86 21.68 -6.51
CA GLU A 370 -5.49 22.95 -6.92
C GLU A 370 -4.48 23.85 -7.61
N THR A 371 -3.29 23.98 -7.03
CA THR A 371 -2.19 24.80 -7.55
C THR A 371 -0.97 23.91 -7.74
N PRO A 372 -0.73 23.39 -8.96
CA PRO A 372 0.43 22.57 -9.23
C PRO A 372 1.74 23.27 -8.85
N ASP A 373 2.62 22.57 -8.11
CA ASP A 373 3.95 23.08 -7.81
C ASP A 373 4.77 23.15 -9.12
N PRO A 374 5.39 24.30 -9.46
CA PRO A 374 6.26 24.38 -10.63
C PRO A 374 7.40 23.35 -10.67
N ALA A 375 7.83 22.83 -9.52
CA ALA A 375 8.81 21.74 -9.44
C ALA A 375 8.20 20.35 -9.77
N CYS A 376 6.86 20.26 -9.87
CA CYS A 376 6.10 19.04 -10.14
C CYS A 376 5.31 19.17 -11.46
N ASP A 377 6.00 19.50 -12.56
CA ASP A 377 5.46 19.93 -13.84
C ASP A 377 5.08 18.77 -14.81
N LEU A 378 4.82 17.56 -14.29
CA LEU A 378 4.29 16.44 -15.08
C LEU A 378 2.77 16.54 -15.29
N THR A 379 2.23 15.68 -16.15
CA THR A 379 0.80 15.70 -16.49
C THR A 379 -0.01 14.92 -15.44
N HIS A 380 -0.52 15.61 -14.44
CA HIS A 380 -1.38 15.01 -13.41
C HIS A 380 -2.79 14.79 -13.94
N VAL A 381 -3.37 13.65 -13.57
CA VAL A 381 -4.81 13.42 -13.72
C VAL A 381 -5.53 14.25 -12.65
N THR A 382 -6.50 15.07 -13.06
CA THR A 382 -7.25 15.97 -12.17
C THR A 382 -8.75 15.93 -12.48
N GLY A 383 -9.56 16.63 -11.72
CA GLY A 383 -11.01 16.79 -11.95
C GLY A 383 -11.77 15.46 -11.85
N GLU A 384 -12.43 15.06 -12.94
CA GLU A 384 -13.28 13.87 -13.00
C GLU A 384 -12.48 12.56 -13.14
N GLY A 385 -11.14 12.60 -13.17
CA GLY A 385 -10.32 11.47 -13.55
C GLY A 385 -10.21 11.35 -15.07
N ARG A 386 -9.69 10.25 -15.55
CA ARG A 386 -9.47 10.05 -16.99
C ARG A 386 -9.86 8.64 -17.42
N GLU A 387 -10.79 8.52 -18.37
CA GLU A 387 -11.00 7.28 -19.09
C GLU A 387 -9.77 7.01 -19.96
N MET A 388 -9.08 5.91 -19.66
CA MET A 388 -7.86 5.49 -20.35
C MET A 388 -7.56 4.02 -20.05
N GLU A 389 -7.14 3.29 -21.06
CA GLU A 389 -6.76 1.88 -20.98
C GLU A 389 -5.28 1.69 -21.31
N PRO A 390 -4.35 2.13 -20.45
CA PRO A 390 -2.92 1.96 -20.73
C PRO A 390 -2.56 0.47 -20.73
N GLU A 391 -1.70 0.06 -21.66
CA GLU A 391 -1.20 -1.32 -21.69
C GLU A 391 -0.33 -1.61 -20.46
N TYR A 392 0.54 -0.65 -20.10
CA TYR A 392 1.40 -0.75 -18.92
C TYR A 392 1.15 0.39 -17.94
N LEU A 393 1.08 0.00 -16.67
CA LEU A 393 0.96 0.88 -15.53
C LEU A 393 2.16 0.67 -14.60
N LEU A 394 2.52 1.71 -13.87
CA LEU A 394 3.61 1.65 -12.89
C LEU A 394 3.11 2.19 -11.54
N SER A 395 3.52 1.57 -10.43
CA SER A 395 3.31 2.08 -9.09
C SER A 395 4.65 2.29 -8.40
N ASN A 396 4.88 3.50 -7.88
CA ASN A 396 6.06 3.86 -7.11
C ASN A 396 5.77 3.84 -5.62
N SER A 397 6.69 3.32 -4.84
CA SER A 397 6.64 3.35 -3.38
C SER A 397 8.01 3.71 -2.83
N PHE A 398 8.11 4.86 -2.16
CA PHE A 398 9.34 5.34 -1.54
C PHE A 398 9.16 5.43 -0.03
N GLY A 399 10.21 5.15 0.73
CA GLY A 399 10.10 5.04 2.18
C GLY A 399 11.27 5.67 2.94
N PHE A 400 11.01 6.00 4.19
CA PHE A 400 12.07 6.35 5.13
C PHE A 400 13.14 5.24 5.15
N GLY A 401 14.40 5.62 5.40
CA GLY A 401 15.54 4.73 5.18
C GLY A 401 16.08 4.77 3.74
N GLY A 402 15.46 5.59 2.86
CA GLY A 402 15.86 5.74 1.46
C GLY A 402 15.46 4.54 0.59
N ILE A 403 14.41 3.82 0.95
CA ILE A 403 13.95 2.63 0.23
C ILE A 403 13.11 3.07 -0.97
N ASN A 404 13.41 2.52 -2.15
CA ASN A 404 12.68 2.81 -3.38
C ASN A 404 12.22 1.50 -4.02
N ALA A 405 10.92 1.34 -4.22
CA ALA A 405 10.29 0.21 -4.89
C ALA A 405 9.43 0.70 -6.06
N ALA A 406 9.39 -0.10 -7.13
CA ALA A 406 8.52 0.14 -8.29
C ALA A 406 7.94 -1.19 -8.77
N LEU A 407 6.65 -1.20 -9.07
CA LEU A 407 5.93 -2.35 -9.65
C LEU A 407 5.42 -1.98 -11.03
N VAL A 408 5.58 -2.88 -12.01
CA VAL A 408 5.02 -2.73 -13.36
C VAL A 408 3.89 -3.72 -13.54
N PHE A 409 2.76 -3.19 -14.01
CA PHE A 409 1.56 -3.96 -14.30
C PHE A 409 1.28 -3.90 -15.81
N ARG A 410 0.78 -5.01 -16.34
CA ARG A 410 0.24 -5.08 -17.70
C ARG A 410 -1.27 -5.29 -17.63
N ARG A 411 -2.00 -4.59 -18.46
CA ARG A 411 -3.43 -4.79 -18.61
C ARG A 411 -3.73 -6.23 -19.01
N ALA A 412 -4.69 -6.86 -18.32
CA ALA A 412 -5.20 -8.15 -18.74
C ALA A 412 -5.94 -7.99 -20.09
N GLY A 413 -5.55 -8.81 -21.06
CA GLY A 413 -6.18 -8.84 -22.38
C GLY A 413 -7.50 -9.60 -22.36
#